data_0f3005db2da1eb729ee729ca839b4463
#
_entry.id   0f3005db2da1eb729ee729ca839b4463
#
_cell.length_a   1.000
_cell.length_b   1.000
_cell.length_c   1.000
_cell.angle_alpha   90.00
_cell.angle_beta   90.00
_cell.angle_gamma   90.00
#
_symmetry.space_group_name_H-M   'P 1'
#
loop_
_entity.id
_entity.type
_entity.pdbx_description
1 polymer ?
#
loop_
_entity_poly.entity_id
_entity_poly.type
_entity_poly.pdbx_seq_one_letter_code
_entity_poly.pdbx_strand_id
1 'polypeptide(L)'
;MPYAAYRTLRDEFGSADFSRWGDYARYDKKAVEAYCRRNSREIAFHCFVQYHLHTQLSEVCAYARSRGVVLKGDLPIGVSRTSADAWIHPRLFHMDSQAGAPPDAFSASGQNWGFPTYDWEHMAQDGYAWWQARMAKMAEYFDAFRIDHILGFFRIWEIPVHAVHGLLGYFNPALPYSADELRGMGFDTAGGRFTVPAPDDRMLGELFGELADEVRTTCMKEGRLLPAYATQRKVAEHFPGDDPRRSRLREGLMALLDDVLFIEDPRRKGFFHPRIAAQSTYMYRTLDPQRRDTFDRLHDDFFYRRHNRFWQESALRKLPVLLSATRMLACGEDLGMIPDSVPETMRALQILSLEIQRMPKSLGEVFADPARYPYFSVCTTSTHDMNPLRAWWEENRELSERFYREVLGMEGDAPRTCEPWICRRIVDMHLRSPAMLAILPLQDWLATDAALRTPHADRERINIPAAPRYYWRYRMHLTLEELLRQEPFNATLREMIIAGGRR
;
A
#
# COMPACT_ATOMS: atom_id res chain seq x y z
N MET A 1 -12.35 -25.67 -9.54
CA MET A 1 -13.75 -25.47 -10.02
C MET A 1 -14.28 -24.05 -9.74
N PRO A 2 -14.39 -23.52 -8.49
CA PRO A 2 -15.00 -22.19 -8.27
C PRO A 2 -14.32 -21.04 -9.03
N TYR A 3 -12.98 -21.03 -9.12
CA TYR A 3 -12.24 -20.04 -9.93
C TYR A 3 -12.60 -20.14 -11.43
N ALA A 4 -12.69 -21.34 -11.98
CA ALA A 4 -13.09 -21.50 -13.38
C ALA A 4 -14.51 -21.00 -13.63
N ALA A 5 -15.45 -21.28 -12.69
CA ALA A 5 -16.80 -20.72 -12.75
C ALA A 5 -16.81 -19.18 -12.69
N TYR A 6 -16.05 -18.60 -11.76
CA TYR A 6 -15.88 -17.15 -11.69
C TYR A 6 -15.38 -16.56 -13.01
N ARG A 7 -14.38 -17.18 -13.62
CA ARG A 7 -13.84 -16.71 -14.90
C ARG A 7 -14.88 -16.79 -16.04
N THR A 8 -15.57 -17.91 -16.13
CA THR A 8 -16.60 -18.10 -17.16
C THR A 8 -17.76 -17.11 -16.98
N LEU A 9 -18.26 -16.94 -15.76
CA LEU A 9 -19.31 -15.95 -15.45
C LEU A 9 -18.86 -14.52 -15.76
N ARG A 10 -17.64 -14.15 -15.40
CA ARG A 10 -17.08 -12.86 -15.74
C ARG A 10 -17.06 -12.59 -17.25
N ASP A 11 -16.70 -13.58 -18.03
CA ASP A 11 -16.65 -13.48 -19.49
C ASP A 11 -18.06 -13.43 -20.07
N GLU A 12 -19.01 -14.22 -19.56
CA GLU A 12 -20.42 -14.24 -19.95
C GLU A 12 -21.13 -12.89 -19.68
N PHE A 13 -20.93 -12.33 -18.50
CA PHE A 13 -21.52 -11.04 -18.11
C PHE A 13 -20.72 -9.81 -18.57
N GLY A 14 -19.54 -10.00 -19.17
CA GLY A 14 -18.67 -8.92 -19.61
C GLY A 14 -18.18 -8.01 -18.47
N SER A 15 -18.28 -8.46 -17.23
CA SER A 15 -17.96 -7.67 -16.03
C SER A 15 -17.41 -8.53 -14.91
N ALA A 16 -16.37 -8.04 -14.22
CA ALA A 16 -15.87 -8.64 -12.98
C ALA A 16 -16.75 -8.28 -11.76
N ASP A 17 -17.62 -7.29 -11.87
CA ASP A 17 -18.55 -6.91 -10.81
C ASP A 17 -19.65 -7.97 -10.69
N PHE A 18 -19.43 -8.91 -9.79
CA PHE A 18 -20.35 -10.02 -9.56
C PHE A 18 -21.71 -9.57 -9.00
N SER A 19 -21.85 -8.38 -8.44
CA SER A 19 -23.16 -7.84 -8.03
C SER A 19 -24.15 -7.74 -9.20
N ARG A 20 -23.63 -7.73 -10.45
CA ARG A 20 -24.37 -7.63 -11.69
C ARG A 20 -24.64 -8.99 -12.36
N TRP A 21 -24.29 -10.12 -11.72
CA TRP A 21 -24.41 -11.46 -12.30
C TRP A 21 -25.76 -12.15 -12.02
N GLY A 22 -26.82 -11.38 -11.74
CA GLY A 22 -28.16 -11.93 -11.51
C GLY A 22 -28.17 -12.98 -10.41
N ASP A 23 -28.61 -14.19 -10.73
CA ASP A 23 -28.69 -15.30 -9.78
C ASP A 23 -27.32 -15.72 -9.20
N TYR A 24 -26.23 -15.39 -9.89
CA TYR A 24 -24.85 -15.68 -9.47
C TYR A 24 -24.16 -14.52 -8.71
N ALA A 25 -24.89 -13.43 -8.45
CA ALA A 25 -24.35 -12.29 -7.67
C ALA A 25 -23.87 -12.70 -6.28
N ARG A 26 -24.46 -13.74 -5.72
CA ARG A 26 -24.02 -14.39 -4.46
C ARG A 26 -23.58 -15.80 -4.77
N TYR A 27 -22.40 -16.18 -4.23
CA TYR A 27 -21.90 -17.54 -4.41
C TYR A 27 -22.82 -18.55 -3.68
N ASP A 28 -23.37 -19.49 -4.45
CA ASP A 28 -24.04 -20.68 -3.96
C ASP A 28 -23.38 -21.92 -4.58
N LYS A 29 -22.84 -22.79 -3.75
CA LYS A 29 -22.07 -23.96 -4.20
C LYS A 29 -22.87 -24.85 -5.15
N LYS A 30 -24.15 -25.12 -4.85
CA LYS A 30 -25.01 -26.02 -5.68
C LYS A 30 -25.34 -25.37 -7.02
N ALA A 31 -25.68 -24.09 -7.04
CA ALA A 31 -25.96 -23.36 -8.26
C ALA A 31 -24.71 -23.29 -9.15
N VAL A 32 -23.52 -23.02 -8.56
CA VAL A 32 -22.25 -22.95 -9.28
C VAL A 32 -21.84 -24.33 -9.81
N GLU A 33 -22.02 -25.41 -9.07
CA GLU A 33 -21.77 -26.78 -9.58
C GLU A 33 -22.69 -27.15 -10.73
N ALA A 34 -23.97 -26.76 -10.68
CA ALA A 34 -24.90 -26.94 -11.79
C ALA A 34 -24.51 -26.13 -13.02
N TYR A 35 -24.05 -24.88 -12.81
CA TYR A 35 -23.51 -24.02 -13.86
C TYR A 35 -22.28 -24.66 -14.52
N CYS A 36 -21.32 -25.17 -13.73
CA CYS A 36 -20.13 -25.83 -14.23
C CYS A 36 -20.46 -27.05 -15.12
N ARG A 37 -21.47 -27.83 -14.76
CA ARG A 37 -21.92 -28.98 -15.59
C ARG A 37 -22.49 -28.53 -16.94
N ARG A 38 -23.26 -27.46 -16.95
CA ARG A 38 -23.85 -26.94 -18.20
C ARG A 38 -22.81 -26.29 -19.13
N ASN A 39 -21.79 -25.66 -18.57
CA ASN A 39 -20.74 -24.93 -19.31
C ASN A 39 -19.39 -25.66 -19.24
N SER A 40 -19.42 -26.98 -19.35
CA SER A 40 -18.27 -27.87 -19.11
C SER A 40 -17.05 -27.54 -19.98
N ARG A 41 -17.23 -27.08 -21.22
CA ARG A 41 -16.17 -26.75 -22.16
C ARG A 41 -15.40 -25.49 -21.71
N GLU A 42 -16.09 -24.44 -21.36
CA GLU A 42 -15.54 -23.16 -20.88
C GLU A 42 -14.83 -23.36 -19.54
N ILE A 43 -15.45 -24.14 -18.65
CA ILE A 43 -14.84 -24.52 -17.36
C ILE A 43 -13.55 -25.33 -17.59
N ALA A 44 -13.58 -26.31 -18.51
CA ALA A 44 -12.41 -27.12 -18.84
C ALA A 44 -11.27 -26.26 -19.39
N PHE A 45 -11.56 -25.24 -20.20
CA PHE A 45 -10.55 -24.31 -20.71
C PHE A 45 -9.80 -23.60 -19.57
N HIS A 46 -10.52 -23.03 -18.60
CA HIS A 46 -9.88 -22.37 -17.46
C HIS A 46 -9.10 -23.33 -16.56
N CYS A 47 -9.61 -24.55 -16.39
CA CYS A 47 -8.87 -25.61 -15.66
C CYS A 47 -7.58 -26.01 -16.42
N PHE A 48 -7.65 -26.15 -17.74
CA PHE A 48 -6.51 -26.44 -18.61
C PHE A 48 -5.42 -25.36 -18.48
N VAL A 49 -5.81 -24.06 -18.55
CA VAL A 49 -4.88 -22.96 -18.38
C VAL A 49 -4.18 -23.03 -17.01
N GLN A 50 -4.95 -23.24 -15.92
CA GLN A 50 -4.38 -23.34 -14.57
C GLN A 50 -3.46 -24.56 -14.40
N TYR A 51 -3.80 -25.68 -15.01
CA TYR A 51 -2.96 -26.89 -15.02
C TYR A 51 -1.60 -26.61 -15.68
N HIS A 52 -1.60 -26.01 -16.86
CA HIS A 52 -0.35 -25.69 -17.57
C HIS A 52 0.48 -24.62 -16.86
N LEU A 53 -0.14 -23.59 -16.29
CA LEU A 53 0.56 -22.60 -15.49
C LEU A 53 1.23 -23.25 -14.27
N HIS A 54 0.52 -24.14 -13.57
CA HIS A 54 1.08 -24.88 -12.44
C HIS A 54 2.27 -25.75 -12.87
N THR A 55 2.10 -26.54 -13.93
CA THR A 55 3.14 -27.45 -14.43
C THR A 55 4.39 -26.68 -14.84
N GLN A 56 4.24 -25.66 -15.69
CA GLN A 56 5.36 -24.85 -16.17
C GLN A 56 6.08 -24.12 -15.03
N LEU A 57 5.33 -23.52 -14.11
CA LEU A 57 5.94 -22.82 -12.96
C LEU A 57 6.67 -23.81 -12.05
N SER A 58 6.12 -24.98 -11.80
CA SER A 58 6.75 -26.03 -10.99
C SER A 58 8.07 -26.52 -11.63
N GLU A 59 8.09 -26.73 -12.95
CA GLU A 59 9.29 -27.11 -13.71
C GLU A 59 10.37 -26.03 -13.63
N VAL A 60 9.99 -24.74 -13.82
CA VAL A 60 10.91 -23.61 -13.71
C VAL A 60 11.49 -23.48 -12.29
N CYS A 61 10.67 -23.66 -11.26
CA CYS A 61 11.12 -23.63 -9.88
C CYS A 61 12.08 -24.78 -9.55
N ALA A 62 11.78 -25.99 -10.02
CA ALA A 62 12.68 -27.13 -9.88
C ALA A 62 14.02 -26.90 -10.59
N TYR A 63 14.00 -26.34 -11.81
CA TYR A 63 15.20 -25.98 -12.54
C TYR A 63 16.02 -24.91 -11.82
N ALA A 64 15.39 -23.83 -11.35
CA ALA A 64 16.06 -22.77 -10.57
C ALA A 64 16.77 -23.35 -9.34
N ARG A 65 16.07 -24.17 -8.54
CA ARG A 65 16.65 -24.85 -7.36
C ARG A 65 17.84 -25.73 -7.73
N SER A 66 17.77 -26.47 -8.83
CA SER A 66 18.88 -27.30 -9.32
C SER A 66 20.13 -26.51 -9.70
N ARG A 67 19.97 -25.21 -9.94
CA ARG A 67 21.04 -24.25 -10.27
C ARG A 67 21.46 -23.39 -9.07
N GLY A 68 20.93 -23.64 -7.87
CA GLY A 68 21.20 -22.85 -6.68
C GLY A 68 20.53 -21.46 -6.69
N VAL A 69 19.51 -21.27 -7.55
CA VAL A 69 18.74 -20.03 -7.62
C VAL A 69 17.52 -20.15 -6.73
N VAL A 70 17.44 -19.30 -5.72
CA VAL A 70 16.30 -19.16 -4.80
C VAL A 70 15.27 -18.22 -5.41
N LEU A 71 14.01 -18.63 -5.48
CA LEU A 71 12.92 -17.80 -5.91
C LEU A 71 12.17 -17.23 -4.70
N LYS A 72 12.01 -15.91 -4.67
CA LYS A 72 11.26 -15.18 -3.64
C LYS A 72 9.97 -14.65 -4.22
N GLY A 73 8.83 -15.16 -3.72
CA GLY A 73 7.50 -14.69 -4.10
C GLY A 73 7.12 -13.38 -3.42
N ASP A 74 6.18 -12.66 -4.00
CA ASP A 74 5.55 -11.49 -3.39
C ASP A 74 4.09 -11.80 -3.10
N LEU A 75 3.66 -11.60 -1.87
CA LEU A 75 2.33 -11.92 -1.38
C LEU A 75 1.54 -10.62 -1.15
N PRO A 76 0.66 -10.23 -2.08
CA PRO A 76 -0.13 -9.00 -1.93
C PRO A 76 -0.94 -9.01 -0.65
N ILE A 77 -1.00 -7.86 0.04
CA ILE A 77 -1.80 -7.72 1.27
C ILE A 77 -3.29 -7.91 1.00
N GLY A 78 -3.81 -7.49 -0.13
CA GLY A 78 -5.23 -7.49 -0.42
C GLY A 78 -5.65 -8.38 -1.59
N VAL A 79 -6.95 -8.47 -1.77
CA VAL A 79 -7.60 -9.07 -2.94
C VAL A 79 -8.50 -8.04 -3.62
N SER A 80 -8.66 -8.11 -4.93
CA SER A 80 -9.60 -7.22 -5.60
C SER A 80 -11.01 -7.41 -5.03
N ARG A 81 -11.73 -6.30 -4.84
CA ARG A 81 -13.13 -6.31 -4.41
C ARG A 81 -14.02 -7.16 -5.30
N THR A 82 -13.65 -7.30 -6.56
CA THR A 82 -14.34 -8.09 -7.57
C THR A 82 -13.60 -9.39 -7.90
N SER A 83 -12.79 -9.93 -6.99
CA SER A 83 -12.06 -11.18 -7.17
C SER A 83 -12.92 -12.42 -6.94
N ALA A 84 -12.40 -13.57 -7.37
CA ALA A 84 -12.99 -14.86 -7.06
C ALA A 84 -13.07 -15.10 -5.53
N ASP A 85 -12.02 -14.70 -4.79
CA ASP A 85 -11.98 -14.85 -3.33
C ASP A 85 -13.07 -14.02 -2.64
N ALA A 86 -13.25 -12.75 -3.04
CA ALA A 86 -14.31 -11.90 -2.49
C ALA A 86 -15.72 -12.42 -2.82
N TRP A 87 -15.89 -13.04 -4.00
CA TRP A 87 -17.16 -13.67 -4.39
C TRP A 87 -17.45 -14.96 -3.62
N ILE A 88 -16.44 -15.83 -3.49
CA ILE A 88 -16.60 -17.15 -2.84
C ILE A 88 -16.68 -17.01 -1.32
N HIS A 89 -15.88 -16.12 -0.73
CA HIS A 89 -15.69 -15.98 0.71
C HIS A 89 -15.93 -14.54 1.20
N PRO A 90 -17.08 -13.89 0.90
CA PRO A 90 -17.32 -12.49 1.23
C PRO A 90 -17.23 -12.18 2.73
N ARG A 91 -17.46 -13.18 3.60
CA ARG A 91 -17.37 -13.03 5.07
C ARG A 91 -15.93 -12.85 5.60
N LEU A 92 -14.93 -13.15 4.77
CA LEU A 92 -13.53 -12.93 5.15
C LEU A 92 -13.09 -11.48 4.99
N PHE A 93 -13.96 -10.62 4.42
CA PHE A 93 -13.62 -9.26 4.03
C PHE A 93 -14.67 -8.26 4.49
N HIS A 94 -14.20 -7.09 4.92
CA HIS A 94 -15.06 -5.91 5.13
C HIS A 94 -15.35 -5.25 3.78
N MET A 95 -16.45 -5.65 3.15
CA MET A 95 -16.84 -5.15 1.82
C MET A 95 -17.35 -3.69 1.84
N ASP A 96 -17.60 -3.12 3.00
CA ASP A 96 -18.00 -1.73 3.26
C ASP A 96 -16.81 -0.77 3.46
N SER A 97 -15.59 -1.28 3.40
CA SER A 97 -14.36 -0.53 3.58
C SER A 97 -13.33 -0.78 2.48
N GLN A 98 -12.29 0.03 2.47
CA GLN A 98 -11.15 -0.03 1.55
C GLN A 98 -9.85 0.06 2.34
N ALA A 99 -8.86 -0.73 1.97
CA ALA A 99 -7.52 -0.57 2.51
C ALA A 99 -6.80 0.60 1.84
N GLY A 100 -5.85 1.19 2.56
CA GLY A 100 -5.01 2.25 2.08
C GLY A 100 -3.85 2.55 3.02
N ALA A 101 -3.26 3.72 2.85
CA ALA A 101 -2.24 4.27 3.74
C ALA A 101 -2.64 5.67 4.22
N PRO A 102 -2.28 6.04 5.46
CA PRO A 102 -2.47 7.40 5.93
C PRO A 102 -1.64 8.41 5.12
N PRO A 103 -1.95 9.72 5.20
CA PRO A 103 -1.12 10.78 4.63
C PRO A 103 0.33 10.67 5.05
N ASP A 104 1.22 10.87 4.10
CA ASP A 104 2.67 10.90 4.28
C ASP A 104 3.33 11.97 3.38
N ALA A 105 4.67 11.98 3.34
CA ALA A 105 5.43 12.91 2.50
C ALA A 105 5.21 12.69 0.98
N PHE A 106 4.72 11.52 0.57
CA PHE A 106 4.49 11.17 -0.84
C PHE A 106 3.04 11.41 -1.27
N SER A 107 2.10 11.43 -0.32
CA SER A 107 0.67 11.63 -0.58
C SER A 107 0.01 12.38 0.58
N ALA A 108 -0.20 13.68 0.42
CA ALA A 108 -0.86 14.53 1.43
C ALA A 108 -2.32 14.10 1.71
N SER A 109 -2.98 13.43 0.77
CA SER A 109 -4.35 12.92 0.90
C SER A 109 -4.40 11.47 1.40
N GLY A 110 -3.24 10.84 1.66
CA GLY A 110 -3.14 9.41 1.85
C GLY A 110 -3.37 8.62 0.55
N GLN A 111 -3.27 7.31 0.64
CA GLN A 111 -3.49 6.42 -0.49
C GLN A 111 -4.75 5.60 -0.25
N ASN A 112 -5.60 5.46 -1.26
CA ASN A 112 -6.73 4.56 -1.27
C ASN A 112 -6.48 3.45 -2.29
N TRP A 113 -6.21 2.23 -1.82
CA TRP A 113 -5.89 1.09 -2.69
C TRP A 113 -7.13 0.39 -3.24
N GLY A 114 -8.33 0.69 -2.70
CA GLY A 114 -9.61 0.26 -3.25
C GLY A 114 -10.04 -1.18 -2.97
N PHE A 115 -9.17 -2.05 -2.45
CA PHE A 115 -9.52 -3.42 -2.09
C PHE A 115 -10.08 -3.50 -0.66
N PRO A 116 -10.94 -4.50 -0.34
CA PRO A 116 -11.56 -4.63 0.99
C PRO A 116 -10.53 -5.03 2.04
N THR A 117 -10.74 -4.63 3.28
CA THR A 117 -9.93 -5.07 4.42
C THR A 117 -10.37 -6.45 4.91
N TYR A 118 -9.51 -7.13 5.69
CA TYR A 118 -9.83 -8.46 6.23
C TYR A 118 -10.66 -8.39 7.51
N ASP A 119 -11.66 -9.26 7.62
CA ASP A 119 -12.31 -9.57 8.89
C ASP A 119 -11.47 -10.61 9.65
N TRP A 120 -10.48 -10.12 10.38
CA TRP A 120 -9.57 -10.96 11.15
C TRP A 120 -10.25 -11.74 12.27
N GLU A 121 -11.34 -11.22 12.84
CA GLU A 121 -12.09 -11.88 13.89
C GLU A 121 -12.85 -13.08 13.31
N HIS A 122 -13.44 -12.92 12.14
CA HIS A 122 -14.09 -14.04 11.45
C HIS A 122 -13.05 -15.09 11.00
N MET A 123 -11.92 -14.67 10.43
CA MET A 123 -10.83 -15.58 10.03
C MET A 123 -10.23 -16.36 11.20
N ALA A 124 -10.20 -15.78 12.40
CA ALA A 124 -9.69 -16.46 13.58
C ALA A 124 -10.55 -17.67 14.01
N GLN A 125 -11.84 -17.71 13.66
CA GLN A 125 -12.77 -18.77 14.04
C GLN A 125 -12.39 -20.14 13.44
N ASP A 126 -11.72 -20.15 12.28
CA ASP A 126 -11.23 -21.36 11.64
C ASP A 126 -9.69 -21.48 11.65
N GLY A 127 -9.04 -20.68 12.52
CA GLY A 127 -7.58 -20.66 12.63
C GLY A 127 -6.88 -20.04 11.43
N TYR A 128 -7.51 -19.08 10.75
CA TYR A 128 -6.97 -18.42 9.54
C TYR A 128 -6.76 -19.37 8.35
N ALA A 129 -7.63 -20.35 8.16
CA ALA A 129 -7.49 -21.43 7.19
C ALA A 129 -7.26 -20.91 5.75
N TRP A 130 -7.92 -19.83 5.35
CA TRP A 130 -7.72 -19.21 4.03
C TRP A 130 -6.28 -18.73 3.84
N TRP A 131 -5.70 -18.06 4.86
CA TRP A 131 -4.31 -17.61 4.83
C TRP A 131 -3.32 -18.78 4.84
N GLN A 132 -3.56 -19.80 5.67
CA GLN A 132 -2.72 -20.99 5.70
C GLN A 132 -2.69 -21.71 4.33
N ALA A 133 -3.84 -21.85 3.68
CA ALA A 133 -3.94 -22.43 2.34
C ALA A 133 -3.18 -21.59 1.29
N ARG A 134 -3.23 -20.27 1.40
CA ARG A 134 -2.49 -19.34 0.55
C ARG A 134 -0.98 -19.50 0.73
N MET A 135 -0.50 -19.59 1.98
CA MET A 135 0.91 -19.82 2.29
C MET A 135 1.40 -21.19 1.79
N ALA A 136 0.62 -22.24 2.03
CA ALA A 136 0.95 -23.57 1.53
C ALA A 136 1.04 -23.62 0.00
N LYS A 137 0.15 -22.91 -0.70
CA LYS A 137 0.20 -22.83 -2.17
C LYS A 137 1.43 -22.06 -2.67
N MET A 138 1.82 -21.00 -2.01
CA MET A 138 3.04 -20.25 -2.34
C MET A 138 4.30 -21.10 -2.16
N ALA A 139 4.34 -21.95 -1.12
CA ALA A 139 5.48 -22.84 -0.84
C ALA A 139 5.73 -23.92 -1.89
N GLU A 140 4.76 -24.21 -2.78
CA GLU A 140 4.99 -25.10 -3.92
C GLU A 140 6.00 -24.50 -4.93
N TYR A 141 6.05 -23.16 -5.02
CA TYR A 141 6.84 -22.47 -6.04
C TYR A 141 8.05 -21.70 -5.49
N PHE A 142 7.97 -21.20 -4.25
CA PHE A 142 8.94 -20.26 -3.71
C PHE A 142 9.66 -20.82 -2.48
N ASP A 143 10.88 -20.34 -2.27
CA ASP A 143 11.72 -20.70 -1.13
C ASP A 143 11.75 -19.57 -0.08
N ALA A 144 11.39 -18.38 -0.50
CA ALA A 144 11.20 -17.19 0.34
C ALA A 144 9.98 -16.42 -0.14
N PHE A 145 9.41 -15.56 0.69
CA PHE A 145 8.32 -14.67 0.31
C PHE A 145 8.40 -13.31 1.00
N ARG A 146 7.90 -12.29 0.34
CA ARG A 146 7.66 -10.97 0.90
C ARG A 146 6.17 -10.86 1.26
N ILE A 147 5.87 -10.51 2.48
CA ILE A 147 4.54 -10.03 2.85
C ILE A 147 4.48 -8.57 2.49
N ASP A 148 3.68 -8.24 1.49
CA ASP A 148 3.36 -6.86 1.15
C ASP A 148 2.61 -6.20 2.29
N HIS A 149 2.99 -4.97 2.64
CA HIS A 149 2.41 -4.21 3.74
C HIS A 149 2.22 -5.03 5.04
N ILE A 150 3.29 -5.59 5.59
CA ILE A 150 3.21 -6.43 6.81
C ILE A 150 2.54 -5.69 7.97
N LEU A 151 2.58 -4.36 7.98
CA LEU A 151 1.89 -3.52 8.95
C LEU A 151 0.37 -3.83 9.00
N GLY A 152 -0.22 -4.31 7.90
CA GLY A 152 -1.61 -4.73 7.83
C GLY A 152 -1.98 -5.90 8.75
N PHE A 153 -0.98 -6.68 9.23
CA PHE A 153 -1.18 -7.72 10.24
C PHE A 153 -1.18 -7.17 11.66
N PHE A 154 -0.61 -6.01 11.89
CA PHE A 154 -0.70 -5.25 13.13
C PHE A 154 -1.96 -4.40 13.13
N ARG A 155 -2.09 -3.58 12.10
CA ARG A 155 -3.22 -2.70 11.80
C ARG A 155 -3.24 -2.33 10.31
N ILE A 156 -4.41 -2.09 9.77
CA ILE A 156 -4.58 -1.58 8.41
C ILE A 156 -5.20 -0.18 8.47
N TRP A 157 -4.81 0.70 7.53
CA TRP A 157 -5.53 1.94 7.31
C TRP A 157 -6.81 1.63 6.55
N GLU A 158 -7.94 1.81 7.21
CA GLU A 158 -9.25 1.46 6.67
C GLU A 158 -10.00 2.73 6.30
N ILE A 159 -10.42 2.80 5.05
CA ILE A 159 -11.09 3.95 4.47
C ILE A 159 -12.53 3.54 4.16
N PRO A 160 -13.55 4.31 4.61
CA PRO A 160 -14.95 4.02 4.26
C PRO A 160 -15.15 3.96 2.75
N VAL A 161 -15.98 3.03 2.25
CA VAL A 161 -16.18 2.83 0.81
C VAL A 161 -16.73 4.08 0.09
N HIS A 162 -17.37 4.97 0.82
CA HIS A 162 -17.89 6.24 0.30
C HIS A 162 -16.87 7.38 0.26
N ALA A 163 -15.68 7.19 0.83
CA ALA A 163 -14.57 8.13 0.72
C ALA A 163 -13.71 7.82 -0.52
N VAL A 164 -13.11 8.86 -1.09
CA VAL A 164 -12.17 8.79 -2.22
C VAL A 164 -10.74 8.92 -1.71
N HIS A 165 -10.50 9.86 -0.78
CA HIS A 165 -9.20 10.12 -0.18
C HIS A 165 -8.97 9.30 1.08
N GLY A 166 -7.70 9.15 1.46
CA GLY A 166 -7.31 8.47 2.70
C GLY A 166 -7.54 9.26 3.98
N LEU A 167 -7.87 10.56 3.90
CA LEU A 167 -7.99 11.46 5.06
C LEU A 167 -9.10 11.09 6.05
N LEU A 168 -10.18 10.47 5.57
CA LEU A 168 -11.28 9.97 6.41
C LEU A 168 -11.08 8.51 6.83
N GLY A 169 -9.87 7.98 6.68
CA GLY A 169 -9.50 6.67 7.16
C GLY A 169 -9.22 6.64 8.66
N TYR A 170 -9.14 5.44 9.20
CA TYR A 170 -8.78 5.14 10.59
C TYR A 170 -8.04 3.79 10.64
N PHE A 171 -7.27 3.55 11.70
CA PHE A 171 -6.65 2.24 11.88
C PHE A 171 -7.64 1.19 12.38
N ASN A 172 -7.58 -0.01 11.80
CA ASN A 172 -8.31 -1.20 12.22
C ASN A 172 -7.34 -2.38 12.40
N PRO A 173 -7.29 -3.03 13.60
CA PRO A 173 -8.03 -2.70 14.81
C PRO A 173 -7.48 -1.45 15.52
N ALA A 174 -8.33 -0.81 16.33
CA ALA A 174 -7.96 0.34 17.15
C ALA A 174 -8.72 0.37 18.48
N LEU A 175 -8.27 1.27 19.36
CA LEU A 175 -8.88 1.62 20.65
C LEU A 175 -9.46 3.06 20.56
N PRO A 176 -10.57 3.29 19.85
CA PRO A 176 -11.13 4.61 19.69
C PRO A 176 -11.63 5.16 21.02
N TYR A 177 -11.74 6.50 21.12
CA TYR A 177 -12.27 7.17 22.29
C TYR A 177 -13.79 7.07 22.32
N SER A 178 -14.35 6.81 23.49
CA SER A 178 -15.81 6.92 23.70
C SER A 178 -16.26 8.39 23.72
N ALA A 179 -17.55 8.63 23.45
CA ALA A 179 -18.14 9.96 23.55
C ALA A 179 -17.92 10.60 24.94
N ASP A 180 -17.95 9.79 26.01
CA ASP A 180 -17.76 10.26 27.39
C ASP A 180 -16.29 10.64 27.67
N GLU A 181 -15.32 9.85 27.17
CA GLU A 181 -13.90 10.22 27.22
C GLU A 181 -13.65 11.57 26.53
N LEU A 182 -14.17 11.72 25.29
CA LEU A 182 -14.02 12.98 24.55
C LEU A 182 -14.69 14.16 25.25
N ARG A 183 -15.90 13.96 25.81
CA ARG A 183 -16.60 15.00 26.58
C ARG A 183 -15.79 15.43 27.81
N GLY A 184 -15.19 14.48 28.52
CA GLY A 184 -14.28 14.76 29.63
C GLY A 184 -13.05 15.57 29.24
N MET A 185 -12.62 15.48 27.98
CA MET A 185 -11.52 16.24 27.40
C MET A 185 -11.97 17.57 26.75
N GLY A 186 -13.26 17.95 26.84
CA GLY A 186 -13.81 19.18 26.28
C GLY A 186 -14.33 19.09 24.85
N PHE A 187 -14.43 17.87 24.30
CA PHE A 187 -14.97 17.60 22.94
C PHE A 187 -16.31 16.88 23.04
N ASP A 188 -17.39 17.63 23.12
CA ASP A 188 -18.74 17.07 23.04
C ASP A 188 -19.14 16.82 21.58
N THR A 189 -19.27 15.57 21.19
CA THR A 189 -19.61 15.13 19.83
C THR A 189 -21.11 15.07 19.56
N ALA A 190 -21.95 15.44 20.54
CA ALA A 190 -23.40 15.44 20.37
C ALA A 190 -23.85 16.31 19.20
N GLY A 191 -24.86 15.85 18.47
CA GLY A 191 -25.40 16.56 17.29
C GLY A 191 -24.46 16.64 16.09
N GLY A 192 -23.38 15.84 16.07
CA GLY A 192 -22.38 15.83 14.99
C GLY A 192 -21.28 16.88 15.15
N ARG A 193 -21.20 17.53 16.31
CA ARG A 193 -20.13 18.49 16.56
C ARG A 193 -18.76 17.82 16.48
N PHE A 194 -17.83 18.45 15.77
CA PHE A 194 -16.48 17.94 15.47
C PHE A 194 -16.40 16.69 14.55
N THR A 195 -17.54 16.09 14.20
CA THR A 195 -17.62 14.87 13.37
C THR A 195 -18.34 15.10 12.03
N VAL A 196 -19.01 16.23 11.89
CA VAL A 196 -19.66 16.68 10.66
C VAL A 196 -19.17 18.07 10.31
N PRO A 197 -18.83 18.36 9.05
CA PRO A 197 -18.43 19.69 8.63
C PRO A 197 -19.50 20.75 8.96
N ALA A 198 -19.06 21.88 9.47
CA ALA A 198 -19.93 23.02 9.79
C ALA A 198 -19.33 24.31 9.18
N PRO A 199 -19.40 24.47 7.85
CA PRO A 199 -18.77 25.59 7.17
C PRO A 199 -19.48 26.91 7.48
N ASP A 200 -18.68 27.94 7.71
CA ASP A 200 -19.11 29.35 7.72
C ASP A 200 -18.74 30.04 6.39
N ASP A 201 -19.13 31.31 6.25
CA ASP A 201 -18.86 32.08 5.05
C ASP A 201 -17.38 32.27 4.76
N ARG A 202 -16.54 32.31 5.79
CA ARG A 202 -15.09 32.43 5.64
C ARG A 202 -14.50 31.13 5.07
N MET A 203 -14.90 29.99 5.59
CA MET A 203 -14.46 28.70 5.07
C MET A 203 -14.91 28.49 3.62
N LEU A 204 -16.16 28.81 3.30
CA LEU A 204 -16.65 28.75 1.93
C LEU A 204 -15.86 29.66 0.99
N GLY A 205 -15.55 30.89 1.44
CA GLY A 205 -14.69 31.81 0.70
C GLY A 205 -13.27 31.27 0.46
N GLU A 206 -12.64 30.67 1.50
CA GLU A 206 -11.31 30.06 1.39
C GLU A 206 -11.29 28.89 0.40
N LEU A 207 -12.29 28.00 0.42
CA LEU A 207 -12.35 26.80 -0.42
C LEU A 207 -12.79 27.08 -1.86
N PHE A 208 -13.78 27.96 -2.06
CA PHE A 208 -14.46 28.11 -3.34
C PHE A 208 -14.23 29.47 -4.02
N GLY A 209 -13.80 30.50 -3.27
CA GLY A 209 -13.64 31.86 -3.80
C GLY A 209 -14.95 32.39 -4.40
N GLU A 210 -14.93 32.77 -5.67
CA GLU A 210 -16.10 33.28 -6.39
C GLU A 210 -17.26 32.27 -6.54
N LEU A 211 -17.01 30.97 -6.36
CA LEU A 211 -18.02 29.92 -6.39
C LEU A 211 -18.72 29.70 -5.04
N ALA A 212 -18.35 30.41 -3.98
CA ALA A 212 -18.87 30.21 -2.61
C ALA A 212 -20.41 30.38 -2.54
N ASP A 213 -20.96 31.42 -3.19
CA ASP A 213 -22.42 31.66 -3.20
C ASP A 213 -23.19 30.59 -3.97
N GLU A 214 -22.61 30.09 -5.06
CA GLU A 214 -23.18 28.97 -5.81
C GLU A 214 -23.24 27.70 -4.94
N VAL A 215 -22.13 27.37 -4.27
CA VAL A 215 -22.08 26.20 -3.37
C VAL A 215 -23.10 26.33 -2.24
N ARG A 216 -23.19 27.53 -1.62
CA ARG A 216 -24.18 27.79 -0.56
C ARG A 216 -25.61 27.58 -1.02
N THR A 217 -25.94 28.02 -2.23
CA THR A 217 -27.33 27.99 -2.74
C THR A 217 -27.70 26.68 -3.38
N THR A 218 -26.75 25.98 -4.04
CA THR A 218 -27.03 24.76 -4.83
C THR A 218 -26.62 23.48 -4.14
N CYS A 219 -25.58 23.51 -3.31
CA CYS A 219 -25.04 22.29 -2.67
C CYS A 219 -25.43 22.16 -1.20
N MET A 220 -25.98 23.20 -0.57
CA MET A 220 -26.26 23.23 0.86
C MET A 220 -27.69 23.61 1.19
N LYS A 221 -28.17 23.18 2.37
CA LYS A 221 -29.41 23.60 3.00
C LYS A 221 -29.18 23.67 4.52
N GLU A 222 -29.59 24.77 5.14
CA GLU A 222 -29.48 24.98 6.58
C GLU A 222 -28.05 24.73 7.12
N GLY A 223 -27.02 25.20 6.38
CA GLY A 223 -25.63 25.04 6.75
C GLY A 223 -25.05 23.64 6.57
N ARG A 224 -25.77 22.70 5.95
CA ARG A 224 -25.35 21.31 5.72
C ARG A 224 -25.36 20.97 4.24
N LEU A 225 -24.46 20.10 3.81
CA LEU A 225 -24.45 19.58 2.45
C LEU A 225 -25.74 18.78 2.16
N LEU A 226 -26.28 18.97 0.99
CA LEU A 226 -27.41 18.17 0.49
C LEU A 226 -27.01 16.70 0.35
N PRO A 227 -27.96 15.75 0.44
CA PRO A 227 -27.68 14.30 0.31
C PRO A 227 -26.93 13.89 -0.97
N ALA A 228 -27.07 14.68 -2.05
CA ALA A 228 -26.32 14.48 -3.29
C ALA A 228 -24.81 14.72 -3.16
N TYR A 229 -24.39 15.49 -2.18
CA TYR A 229 -22.98 15.85 -1.93
C TYR A 229 -22.47 15.38 -0.57
N ALA A 230 -23.21 14.53 0.13
CA ALA A 230 -22.92 14.11 1.49
C ALA A 230 -21.75 13.13 1.63
N THR A 231 -21.14 12.68 0.53
CA THR A 231 -19.95 11.82 0.54
C THR A 231 -19.01 12.17 -0.62
N GLN A 232 -17.73 11.93 -0.45
CA GLN A 232 -16.73 12.20 -1.50
C GLN A 232 -17.03 11.45 -2.81
N ARG A 233 -17.52 10.21 -2.73
CA ARG A 233 -17.88 9.43 -3.91
C ARG A 233 -19.03 10.05 -4.69
N LYS A 234 -20.08 10.51 -4.00
CA LYS A 234 -21.18 11.23 -4.64
C LYS A 234 -20.72 12.53 -5.28
N VAL A 235 -19.84 13.26 -4.64
CA VAL A 235 -19.21 14.47 -5.20
C VAL A 235 -18.42 14.14 -6.47
N ALA A 236 -17.60 13.07 -6.46
CA ALA A 236 -16.86 12.63 -7.62
C ALA A 236 -17.77 12.20 -8.80
N GLU A 237 -18.87 11.53 -8.49
CA GLU A 237 -19.88 11.11 -9.48
C GLU A 237 -20.65 12.29 -10.08
N HIS A 238 -20.90 13.32 -9.26
CA HIS A 238 -21.63 14.53 -9.69
C HIS A 238 -20.78 15.46 -10.56
N PHE A 239 -19.47 15.54 -10.28
CA PHE A 239 -18.51 16.39 -11.00
C PHE A 239 -17.43 15.54 -11.71
N PRO A 240 -17.79 14.76 -12.76
CA PRO A 240 -16.83 13.96 -13.49
C PRO A 240 -15.98 14.81 -14.44
N GLY A 241 -14.78 14.28 -14.79
CA GLY A 241 -13.86 14.89 -15.76
C GLY A 241 -12.99 15.99 -15.15
N ASP A 242 -12.20 16.65 -16.02
CA ASP A 242 -11.10 17.55 -15.64
C ASP A 242 -11.39 19.02 -16.05
N ASP A 243 -12.65 19.40 -16.26
CA ASP A 243 -13.04 20.79 -16.45
C ASP A 243 -12.60 21.61 -15.21
N PRO A 244 -11.90 22.74 -15.37
CA PRO A 244 -11.31 23.49 -14.25
C PRO A 244 -12.35 23.93 -13.21
N ARG A 245 -13.55 24.35 -13.63
CA ARG A 245 -14.61 24.77 -12.70
C ARG A 245 -15.17 23.57 -11.93
N ARG A 246 -15.45 22.45 -12.63
CA ARG A 246 -15.93 21.22 -12.00
C ARG A 246 -14.88 20.62 -11.06
N SER A 247 -13.61 20.63 -11.46
CA SER A 247 -12.50 20.18 -10.60
C SER A 247 -12.43 21.00 -9.32
N ARG A 248 -12.55 22.33 -9.40
CA ARG A 248 -12.55 23.21 -8.22
C ARG A 248 -13.75 22.95 -7.30
N LEU A 249 -14.95 22.75 -7.84
CA LEU A 249 -16.12 22.39 -7.05
C LEU A 249 -15.95 21.00 -6.40
N ARG A 250 -15.45 20.03 -7.13
CA ARG A 250 -15.18 18.68 -6.63
C ARG A 250 -14.16 18.70 -5.50
N GLU A 251 -13.02 19.33 -5.71
CA GLU A 251 -11.93 19.41 -4.73
C GLU A 251 -12.36 20.19 -3.47
N GLY A 252 -13.04 21.32 -3.64
CA GLY A 252 -13.55 22.12 -2.53
C GLY A 252 -14.60 21.36 -1.71
N LEU A 253 -15.55 20.66 -2.33
CA LEU A 253 -16.54 19.86 -1.62
C LEU A 253 -15.92 18.64 -0.93
N MET A 254 -14.90 18.00 -1.52
CA MET A 254 -14.16 16.94 -0.86
C MET A 254 -13.38 17.46 0.35
N ALA A 255 -12.69 18.60 0.20
CA ALA A 255 -11.98 19.25 1.31
C ALA A 255 -12.95 19.68 2.44
N LEU A 256 -14.16 20.13 2.08
CA LEU A 256 -15.20 20.41 3.07
C LEU A 256 -15.62 19.15 3.84
N LEU A 257 -15.78 18.02 3.16
CA LEU A 257 -16.12 16.73 3.79
C LEU A 257 -14.99 16.22 4.69
N ASP A 258 -13.75 16.54 4.38
CA ASP A 258 -12.57 16.20 5.19
C ASP A 258 -12.38 17.08 6.42
N ASP A 259 -13.16 18.17 6.56
CA ASP A 259 -13.03 19.16 7.66
C ASP A 259 -13.74 18.70 8.94
N VAL A 260 -13.19 17.68 9.57
CA VAL A 260 -13.65 17.11 10.84
C VAL A 260 -12.46 16.85 11.77
N LEU A 261 -12.69 16.83 13.08
CA LEU A 261 -11.66 16.44 14.07
C LEU A 261 -11.72 14.96 14.43
N PHE A 262 -12.92 14.37 14.37
CA PHE A 262 -13.14 12.99 14.73
C PHE A 262 -13.98 12.27 13.68
N ILE A 263 -13.71 10.99 13.51
CA ILE A 263 -14.44 10.06 12.65
C ILE A 263 -15.13 9.06 13.56
N GLU A 264 -16.46 8.97 13.47
CA GLU A 264 -17.20 7.95 14.23
C GLU A 264 -16.87 6.54 13.70
N ASP A 265 -16.61 5.61 14.62
CA ASP A 265 -16.34 4.21 14.26
C ASP A 265 -17.60 3.59 13.64
N PRO A 266 -17.56 3.12 12.38
CA PRO A 266 -18.76 2.62 11.70
C PRO A 266 -19.33 1.33 12.31
N ARG A 267 -18.52 0.59 13.09
CA ARG A 267 -18.91 -0.67 13.73
C ARG A 267 -19.23 -0.50 15.21
N ARG A 268 -18.81 0.61 15.84
CA ARG A 268 -19.01 0.90 17.27
C ARG A 268 -19.54 2.31 17.46
N LYS A 269 -20.87 2.44 17.37
CA LYS A 269 -21.54 3.74 17.52
C LYS A 269 -21.21 4.41 18.86
N GLY A 270 -20.91 5.71 18.83
CA GLY A 270 -20.49 6.47 20.02
C GLY A 270 -19.00 6.34 20.36
N PHE A 271 -18.21 5.72 19.49
CA PHE A 271 -16.76 5.67 19.56
C PHE A 271 -16.13 6.42 18.38
N PHE A 272 -15.03 7.07 18.62
CA PHE A 272 -14.46 8.05 17.69
C PHE A 272 -12.95 7.90 17.54
N HIS A 273 -12.49 8.00 16.31
CA HIS A 273 -11.08 8.08 15.94
C HIS A 273 -10.70 9.54 15.70
N PRO A 274 -9.62 10.07 16.26
CA PRO A 274 -9.08 11.36 15.81
C PRO A 274 -8.78 11.27 14.30
N ARG A 275 -9.18 12.30 13.55
CA ARG A 275 -8.84 12.37 12.13
C ARG A 275 -7.35 12.66 12.00
N ILE A 276 -6.65 11.85 11.19
CA ILE A 276 -5.22 12.08 10.91
C ILE A 276 -5.03 13.44 10.21
N ALA A 277 -3.93 14.13 10.53
CA ALA A 277 -3.65 15.50 10.02
C ALA A 277 -4.80 16.50 10.22
N ALA A 278 -5.61 16.33 11.29
CA ALA A 278 -6.69 17.24 11.62
C ALA A 278 -6.21 18.68 11.87
N GLN A 279 -4.93 18.86 12.22
CA GLN A 279 -4.31 20.18 12.44
C GLN A 279 -4.35 21.07 11.20
N SER A 280 -4.50 20.49 10.00
CA SER A 280 -4.66 21.25 8.75
C SER A 280 -6.09 21.73 8.48
N THR A 281 -7.09 21.25 9.24
CA THR A 281 -8.50 21.58 9.02
C THR A 281 -8.87 22.99 9.44
N TYR A 282 -9.91 23.54 8.83
CA TYR A 282 -10.51 24.80 9.26
C TYR A 282 -11.08 24.65 10.69
N MET A 283 -11.76 23.55 10.96
CA MET A 283 -12.33 23.26 12.27
C MET A 283 -11.28 23.28 13.39
N TYR A 284 -10.09 22.70 13.18
CA TYR A 284 -9.00 22.77 14.16
C TYR A 284 -8.51 24.22 14.34
N ARG A 285 -8.33 24.97 13.25
CA ARG A 285 -7.88 26.38 13.31
C ARG A 285 -8.84 27.30 14.07
N THR A 286 -10.11 26.94 14.18
CA THR A 286 -11.12 27.69 14.93
C THR A 286 -11.21 27.34 16.41
N LEU A 287 -10.51 26.28 16.87
CA LEU A 287 -10.45 25.94 18.29
C LEU A 287 -9.72 27.02 19.09
N ASP A 288 -10.13 27.20 20.34
CA ASP A 288 -9.35 27.99 21.32
C ASP A 288 -8.02 27.31 21.65
N PRO A 289 -7.01 28.03 22.16
CA PRO A 289 -5.68 27.48 22.43
C PRO A 289 -5.68 26.26 23.36
N GLN A 290 -6.53 26.23 24.37
CA GLN A 290 -6.63 25.13 25.33
C GLN A 290 -7.16 23.85 24.67
N ARG A 291 -8.18 23.99 23.82
CA ARG A 291 -8.70 22.84 23.07
C ARG A 291 -7.71 22.34 22.03
N ARG A 292 -6.96 23.22 21.36
CA ARG A 292 -5.89 22.79 20.44
C ARG A 292 -4.86 21.95 21.15
N ASP A 293 -4.32 22.44 22.27
CA ASP A 293 -3.35 21.70 23.06
C ASP A 293 -3.89 20.35 23.57
N THR A 294 -5.15 20.30 23.97
CA THR A 294 -5.80 19.06 24.38
C THR A 294 -5.97 18.09 23.20
N PHE A 295 -6.39 18.61 22.02
CA PHE A 295 -6.51 17.81 20.81
C PHE A 295 -5.16 17.24 20.37
N ASP A 296 -4.10 18.03 20.38
CA ASP A 296 -2.77 17.59 19.97
C ASP A 296 -2.24 16.48 20.89
N ARG A 297 -2.45 16.57 22.20
CA ARG A 297 -2.08 15.51 23.14
C ARG A 297 -2.86 14.20 22.89
N LEU A 298 -4.18 14.27 22.71
CA LEU A 298 -4.98 13.08 22.44
C LEU A 298 -4.68 12.48 21.06
N HIS A 299 -4.41 13.31 20.06
CA HIS A 299 -4.02 12.89 18.72
C HIS A 299 -2.67 12.18 18.74
N ASP A 300 -1.68 12.78 19.40
CA ASP A 300 -0.35 12.19 19.57
C ASP A 300 -0.40 10.85 20.36
N ASP A 301 -1.16 10.81 21.46
CA ASP A 301 -1.39 9.57 22.19
C ASP A 301 -2.03 8.50 21.30
N PHE A 302 -3.07 8.87 20.53
CA PHE A 302 -3.80 7.93 19.68
C PHE A 302 -2.92 7.30 18.59
N PHE A 303 -2.14 8.12 17.88
CA PHE A 303 -1.38 7.63 16.72
C PHE A 303 -0.03 6.99 17.07
N TYR A 304 0.59 7.38 18.20
CA TYR A 304 1.98 6.98 18.48
C TYR A 304 2.16 6.17 19.77
N ARG A 305 1.18 6.13 20.70
CA ARG A 305 1.36 5.47 22.01
C ARG A 305 0.27 4.46 22.37
N ARG A 306 -1.00 4.87 22.32
CA ARG A 306 -2.17 4.14 22.84
C ARG A 306 -2.27 2.70 22.34
N HIS A 307 -1.80 2.41 21.15
CA HIS A 307 -2.05 1.14 20.44
C HIS A 307 -0.85 0.19 20.40
N ASN A 308 0.36 0.59 20.77
CA ASN A 308 1.59 -0.20 20.52
C ASN A 308 1.45 -1.65 21.00
N ARG A 309 1.07 -1.85 22.26
CA ARG A 309 0.87 -3.19 22.82
C ARG A 309 -0.31 -3.92 22.16
N PHE A 310 -1.41 -3.24 21.96
CA PHE A 310 -2.62 -3.80 21.35
C PHE A 310 -2.36 -4.29 19.92
N TRP A 311 -1.64 -3.52 19.12
CA TRP A 311 -1.24 -3.91 17.76
C TRP A 311 -0.23 -5.06 17.76
N GLN A 312 0.71 -5.08 18.70
CA GLN A 312 1.63 -6.19 18.89
C GLN A 312 0.88 -7.50 19.19
N GLU A 313 -0.03 -7.48 20.14
CA GLU A 313 -0.87 -8.63 20.48
C GLU A 313 -1.74 -9.09 19.29
N SER A 314 -2.25 -8.13 18.51
CA SER A 314 -2.98 -8.41 17.27
C SER A 314 -2.12 -9.15 16.23
N ALA A 315 -0.89 -8.72 16.02
CA ALA A 315 0.04 -9.36 15.09
C ALA A 315 0.47 -10.76 15.57
N LEU A 316 0.77 -10.90 16.88
CA LEU A 316 1.19 -12.17 17.48
C LEU A 316 0.10 -13.25 17.49
N ARG A 317 -1.16 -12.89 17.34
CA ARG A 317 -2.24 -13.89 17.13
C ARG A 317 -2.26 -14.45 15.72
N LYS A 318 -1.81 -13.70 14.72
CA LYS A 318 -1.92 -14.01 13.28
C LYS A 318 -0.61 -14.54 12.70
N LEU A 319 0.46 -13.78 12.80
CA LEU A 319 1.73 -14.07 12.12
C LEU A 319 2.32 -15.45 12.47
N PRO A 320 2.37 -15.92 13.74
CA PRO A 320 2.90 -17.24 14.04
C PRO A 320 2.13 -18.37 13.35
N VAL A 321 0.80 -18.25 13.24
CA VAL A 321 -0.03 -19.25 12.56
C VAL A 321 0.30 -19.32 11.08
N LEU A 322 0.46 -18.17 10.42
CA LEU A 322 0.82 -18.09 9.01
C LEU A 322 2.22 -18.65 8.75
N LEU A 323 3.18 -18.26 9.59
CA LEU A 323 4.56 -18.71 9.47
C LEU A 323 4.70 -20.23 9.67
N SER A 324 3.90 -20.82 10.58
CA SER A 324 3.90 -22.26 10.81
C SER A 324 3.35 -23.08 9.63
N ALA A 325 2.58 -22.45 8.74
CA ALA A 325 2.02 -23.11 7.54
C ALA A 325 3.05 -23.35 6.43
N THR A 326 4.29 -22.83 6.57
CA THR A 326 5.31 -22.91 5.53
C THR A 326 6.72 -22.98 6.14
N ARG A 327 7.69 -23.44 5.32
CA ARG A 327 9.13 -23.39 5.63
C ARG A 327 9.87 -22.31 4.83
N MET A 328 9.15 -21.49 4.05
CA MET A 328 9.74 -20.40 3.29
C MET A 328 10.33 -19.35 4.23
N LEU A 329 11.45 -18.73 3.84
CA LEU A 329 12.00 -17.58 4.53
C LEU A 329 11.03 -16.38 4.42
N ALA A 330 10.61 -15.85 5.56
CA ALA A 330 9.67 -14.74 5.60
C ALA A 330 10.38 -13.38 5.56
N CYS A 331 9.91 -12.50 4.69
CA CYS A 331 10.32 -11.10 4.62
C CYS A 331 9.06 -10.23 4.71
N GLY A 332 9.15 -9.07 5.36
CA GLY A 332 8.04 -8.12 5.45
C GLY A 332 8.39 -6.80 4.77
N GLU A 333 7.43 -6.21 4.09
CA GLU A 333 7.52 -4.82 3.68
C GLU A 333 6.97 -3.97 4.84
N ASP A 334 7.87 -3.33 5.57
CA ASP A 334 7.61 -2.56 6.78
C ASP A 334 7.95 -1.07 6.56
N LEU A 335 7.38 -0.49 5.51
CA LEU A 335 7.55 0.93 5.15
C LEU A 335 6.36 1.79 5.63
N GLY A 336 6.58 3.09 5.76
CA GLY A 336 5.57 4.09 6.13
C GLY A 336 5.56 4.41 7.62
N MET A 337 4.37 4.61 8.19
CA MET A 337 4.19 4.91 9.62
C MET A 337 4.32 3.62 10.45
N ILE A 338 5.52 3.35 10.97
CA ILE A 338 5.87 2.09 11.64
C ILE A 338 5.65 2.24 13.16
N PRO A 339 4.74 1.47 13.79
CA PRO A 339 4.65 1.40 15.26
C PRO A 339 5.92 0.84 15.90
N ASP A 340 6.30 1.33 17.08
CA ASP A 340 7.50 0.91 17.80
C ASP A 340 7.59 -0.61 18.05
N SER A 341 6.44 -1.27 18.19
CA SER A 341 6.35 -2.72 18.41
C SER A 341 6.68 -3.58 17.18
N VAL A 342 6.67 -3.00 15.97
CA VAL A 342 6.87 -3.77 14.72
C VAL A 342 8.27 -4.34 14.58
N PRO A 343 9.37 -3.57 14.72
CA PRO A 343 10.72 -4.09 14.55
C PRO A 343 11.05 -5.22 15.56
N GLU A 344 10.60 -5.07 16.81
CA GLU A 344 10.78 -6.09 17.83
C GLU A 344 10.03 -7.38 17.50
N THR A 345 8.77 -7.26 17.10
CA THR A 345 7.92 -8.40 16.74
C THR A 345 8.48 -9.13 15.52
N MET A 346 8.89 -8.42 14.48
CA MET A 346 9.49 -9.02 13.29
C MET A 346 10.77 -9.76 13.63
N ARG A 347 11.64 -9.18 14.47
CA ARG A 347 12.87 -9.83 14.93
C ARG A 347 12.58 -11.10 15.73
N ALA A 348 11.61 -11.04 16.66
CA ALA A 348 11.22 -12.20 17.47
C ALA A 348 10.67 -13.35 16.63
N LEU A 349 9.97 -13.04 15.54
CA LEU A 349 9.41 -13.99 14.59
C LEU A 349 10.37 -14.36 13.44
N GLN A 350 11.58 -13.83 13.44
CA GLN A 350 12.59 -14.03 12.39
C GLN A 350 12.11 -13.64 11.00
N ILE A 351 11.30 -12.57 10.90
CA ILE A 351 10.85 -11.97 9.65
C ILE A 351 11.87 -10.89 9.26
N LEU A 352 12.41 -10.98 8.05
CA LEU A 352 13.35 -10.00 7.54
C LEU A 352 12.65 -8.68 7.23
N SER A 353 13.19 -7.57 7.75
CA SER A 353 12.73 -6.22 7.41
C SER A 353 13.17 -5.79 6.00
N LEU A 354 12.56 -4.76 5.44
CA LEU A 354 12.97 -4.16 4.16
C LEU A 354 13.75 -2.85 4.43
N GLU A 355 14.97 -2.77 3.92
CA GLU A 355 15.84 -1.60 4.09
C GLU A 355 16.10 -0.92 2.75
N ILE A 356 15.75 0.37 2.65
CA ILE A 356 15.90 1.20 1.45
C ILE A 356 16.62 2.49 1.83
N GLN A 357 17.78 2.74 1.22
CA GLN A 357 18.64 3.89 1.55
C GLN A 357 17.90 5.24 1.45
N ARG A 358 17.00 5.35 0.48
CA ARG A 358 16.25 6.58 0.19
C ARG A 358 14.93 6.70 0.97
N MET A 359 14.63 5.73 1.82
CA MET A 359 13.46 5.71 2.70
C MET A 359 13.88 5.27 4.10
N PRO A 360 14.65 6.10 4.83
CA PRO A 360 15.08 5.75 6.18
C PRO A 360 13.87 5.57 7.12
N LYS A 361 14.00 4.65 8.05
CA LYS A 361 12.98 4.40 9.09
C LYS A 361 13.19 5.27 10.34
N SER A 362 14.37 5.86 10.48
CA SER A 362 14.71 6.73 11.60
C SER A 362 14.21 8.15 11.35
N LEU A 363 13.56 8.74 12.35
CA LEU A 363 13.14 10.13 12.29
C LEU A 363 14.33 11.08 12.16
N GLY A 364 14.23 12.05 11.24
CA GLY A 364 15.27 13.06 11.01
C GLY A 364 16.40 12.64 10.07
N GLU A 365 16.52 11.36 9.70
CA GLU A 365 17.42 10.93 8.64
C GLU A 365 16.77 11.17 7.27
N VAL A 366 17.57 11.63 6.28
CA VAL A 366 17.12 11.78 4.89
C VAL A 366 17.57 10.58 4.06
N PHE A 367 18.72 10.02 4.39
CA PHE A 367 19.26 8.80 3.79
C PHE A 367 19.72 7.85 4.88
N ALA A 368 19.33 6.58 4.75
CA ALA A 368 19.85 5.55 5.62
C ALA A 368 21.29 5.18 5.23
N ASP A 369 22.09 4.76 6.20
CA ASP A 369 23.41 4.22 5.96
C ASP A 369 23.37 2.69 5.78
N PRO A 370 23.63 2.14 4.58
CA PRO A 370 23.62 0.69 4.35
C PRO A 370 24.56 -0.10 5.25
N ALA A 371 25.65 0.51 5.75
CA ALA A 371 26.57 -0.14 6.68
C ALA A 371 25.96 -0.42 8.07
N ARG A 372 24.84 0.24 8.39
CA ARG A 372 24.13 0.12 9.68
C ARG A 372 22.86 -0.75 9.60
N TYR A 373 22.56 -1.35 8.46
CA TYR A 373 21.37 -2.20 8.32
C TYR A 373 21.41 -3.40 9.27
N PRO A 374 20.27 -3.80 9.83
CA PRO A 374 20.21 -4.99 10.65
C PRO A 374 20.49 -6.26 9.82
N TYR A 375 21.09 -7.28 10.43
CA TYR A 375 21.33 -8.55 9.75
C TYR A 375 20.03 -9.21 9.26
N PHE A 376 18.98 -9.23 10.09
CA PHE A 376 17.67 -9.75 9.69
C PHE A 376 16.92 -8.78 8.78
N SER A 377 17.49 -8.51 7.60
CA SER A 377 16.89 -7.63 6.62
C SER A 377 17.16 -8.05 5.17
N VAL A 378 16.36 -7.50 4.29
CA VAL A 378 16.58 -7.44 2.84
C VAL A 378 16.88 -5.99 2.50
N CYS A 379 18.05 -5.70 1.95
CA CYS A 379 18.32 -4.36 1.42
C CYS A 379 18.11 -4.29 -0.09
N THR A 380 17.64 -3.15 -0.55
CA THR A 380 17.45 -2.86 -1.98
C THR A 380 17.70 -1.40 -2.29
N THR A 381 18.12 -1.10 -3.51
CA THR A 381 18.25 0.26 -4.03
C THR A 381 16.91 0.89 -4.34
N SER A 382 15.94 0.10 -4.81
CA SER A 382 14.57 0.50 -5.10
C SER A 382 13.63 -0.71 -5.13
N THR A 383 12.31 -0.44 -5.10
CA THR A 383 11.26 -1.44 -5.30
C THR A 383 10.49 -1.13 -6.59
N HIS A 384 9.55 -2.02 -6.96
CA HIS A 384 8.63 -1.74 -8.07
C HIS A 384 7.70 -0.55 -7.82
N ASP A 385 7.52 -0.11 -6.57
CA ASP A 385 6.63 1.00 -6.20
C ASP A 385 7.30 2.38 -6.17
N MET A 386 8.60 2.43 -6.48
CA MET A 386 9.36 3.67 -6.49
C MET A 386 10.26 3.77 -7.73
N ASN A 387 10.79 4.97 -7.99
CA ASN A 387 11.73 5.16 -9.09
C ASN A 387 13.02 4.35 -8.88
N PRO A 388 13.54 3.67 -9.93
CA PRO A 388 14.92 3.19 -9.96
C PRO A 388 15.92 4.31 -9.73
N LEU A 389 17.19 3.99 -9.45
CA LEU A 389 18.22 4.95 -9.06
C LEU A 389 18.31 6.14 -10.02
N ARG A 390 18.33 5.89 -11.33
CA ARG A 390 18.48 6.94 -12.33
C ARG A 390 17.32 7.92 -12.34
N ALA A 391 16.10 7.42 -12.41
CA ALA A 391 14.91 8.26 -12.41
C ALA A 391 14.76 9.05 -11.12
N TRP A 392 15.08 8.43 -9.97
CA TRP A 392 15.10 9.13 -8.68
C TRP A 392 16.14 10.26 -8.65
N TRP A 393 17.35 10.02 -9.14
CA TRP A 393 18.43 11.03 -9.19
C TRP A 393 18.03 12.26 -9.99
N GLU A 394 17.31 12.05 -11.09
CA GLU A 394 16.91 13.10 -12.03
C GLU A 394 15.61 13.82 -11.59
N GLU A 395 14.79 13.19 -10.74
CA GLU A 395 13.49 13.70 -10.29
C GLU A 395 13.61 14.90 -9.33
N ASN A 396 14.58 14.87 -8.41
CA ASN A 396 14.75 15.91 -7.40
C ASN A 396 16.22 16.33 -7.26
N ARG A 397 16.53 17.49 -7.80
CA ARG A 397 17.88 18.05 -7.82
C ARG A 397 18.44 18.29 -6.42
N GLU A 398 17.65 18.80 -5.49
CA GLU A 398 18.07 19.08 -4.13
C GLU A 398 18.50 17.78 -3.40
N LEU A 399 17.69 16.72 -3.53
CA LEU A 399 18.02 15.42 -2.95
C LEU A 399 19.25 14.78 -3.60
N SER A 400 19.40 14.85 -4.92
CA SER A 400 20.57 14.27 -5.58
C SER A 400 21.85 15.03 -5.24
N GLU A 401 21.84 16.36 -5.11
CA GLU A 401 22.98 17.14 -4.65
C GLU A 401 23.34 16.87 -3.20
N ARG A 402 22.31 16.74 -2.36
CA ARG A 402 22.52 16.38 -0.97
C ARG A 402 23.12 14.98 -0.84
N PHE A 403 22.62 13.99 -1.58
CA PHE A 403 23.16 12.64 -1.62
C PHE A 403 24.62 12.63 -2.10
N TYR A 404 24.91 13.40 -3.16
CA TYR A 404 26.25 13.51 -3.73
C TYR A 404 27.29 13.99 -2.70
N ARG A 405 26.92 15.01 -1.91
CA ARG A 405 27.80 15.56 -0.88
C ARG A 405 27.84 14.73 0.40
N GLU A 406 26.67 14.40 0.95
CA GLU A 406 26.58 13.79 2.29
C GLU A 406 26.88 12.28 2.27
N VAL A 407 26.42 11.56 1.25
CA VAL A 407 26.54 10.09 1.17
C VAL A 407 27.75 9.67 0.34
N LEU A 408 27.95 10.29 -0.83
CA LEU A 408 29.10 9.95 -1.69
C LEU A 408 30.38 10.65 -1.29
N GLY A 409 30.31 11.70 -0.44
CA GLY A 409 31.47 12.47 0.01
C GLY A 409 32.15 13.28 -1.11
N MET A 410 31.40 13.69 -2.12
CA MET A 410 31.92 14.40 -3.28
C MET A 410 31.80 15.90 -3.14
N GLU A 411 32.74 16.64 -3.73
CA GLU A 411 32.73 18.11 -3.77
C GLU A 411 32.16 18.61 -5.09
N GLY A 412 31.67 19.87 -5.10
CA GLY A 412 31.11 20.53 -6.27
C GLY A 412 29.65 20.15 -6.53
N ASP A 413 29.21 20.40 -7.77
CA ASP A 413 27.84 20.16 -8.21
C ASP A 413 27.65 18.69 -8.61
N ALA A 414 26.56 18.09 -8.18
CA ALA A 414 26.20 16.74 -8.62
C ALA A 414 25.93 16.70 -10.13
N PRO A 415 26.32 15.63 -10.85
CA PRO A 415 25.92 15.44 -12.25
C PRO A 415 24.39 15.50 -12.39
N ARG A 416 23.89 16.06 -13.51
CA ARG A 416 22.44 16.13 -13.76
C ARG A 416 21.83 14.77 -13.98
N THR A 417 22.57 13.87 -14.63
CA THR A 417 22.19 12.47 -14.84
C THR A 417 22.90 11.58 -13.83
N CYS A 418 22.24 10.48 -13.44
CA CYS A 418 22.86 9.48 -12.58
C CYS A 418 23.90 8.69 -13.41
N GLU A 419 25.15 9.10 -13.31
CA GLU A 419 26.26 8.49 -14.07
C GLU A 419 26.52 7.04 -13.65
N PRO A 420 27.02 6.17 -14.53
CA PRO A 420 27.25 4.76 -14.22
C PRO A 420 28.11 4.53 -12.97
N TRP A 421 29.10 5.39 -12.72
CA TRP A 421 29.94 5.28 -11.54
C TRP A 421 29.16 5.57 -10.24
N ILE A 422 28.18 6.48 -10.28
CA ILE A 422 27.29 6.78 -9.14
C ILE A 422 26.42 5.55 -8.85
N CYS A 423 25.78 4.99 -9.87
CA CYS A 423 25.00 3.76 -9.73
C CYS A 423 25.85 2.61 -9.16
N ARG A 424 27.07 2.44 -9.68
CA ARG A 424 28.03 1.44 -9.20
C ARG A 424 28.39 1.64 -7.74
N ARG A 425 28.64 2.87 -7.30
CA ARG A 425 28.94 3.20 -5.90
C ARG A 425 27.77 2.86 -4.97
N ILE A 426 26.55 3.21 -5.38
CA ILE A 426 25.33 2.91 -4.60
C ILE A 426 25.10 1.40 -4.51
N VAL A 427 25.23 0.66 -5.62
CA VAL A 427 25.13 -0.80 -5.64
C VAL A 427 26.18 -1.42 -4.73
N ASP A 428 27.44 -0.99 -4.79
CA ASP A 428 28.53 -1.49 -3.94
C ASP A 428 28.24 -1.28 -2.45
N MET A 429 27.70 -0.12 -2.04
CA MET A 429 27.30 0.12 -0.65
C MET A 429 26.24 -0.89 -0.17
N HIS A 430 25.27 -1.24 -1.01
CA HIS A 430 24.24 -2.23 -0.65
C HIS A 430 24.81 -3.66 -0.61
N LEU A 431 25.72 -4.01 -1.50
CA LEU A 431 26.41 -5.31 -1.48
C LEU A 431 27.26 -5.50 -0.24
N ARG A 432 27.89 -4.44 0.27
CA ARG A 432 28.72 -4.45 1.49
C ARG A 432 27.93 -4.34 2.78
N SER A 433 26.61 -4.12 2.69
CA SER A 433 25.79 -4.00 3.89
C SER A 433 25.76 -5.31 4.70
N PRO A 434 25.50 -5.25 6.02
CA PRO A 434 25.35 -6.46 6.84
C PRO A 434 23.99 -7.15 6.65
N ALA A 435 23.08 -6.62 5.83
CA ALA A 435 21.78 -7.22 5.53
C ALA A 435 21.94 -8.66 5.04
N MET A 436 21.09 -9.58 5.50
CA MET A 436 21.14 -11.00 5.12
C MET A 436 21.00 -11.17 3.60
N LEU A 437 20.11 -10.41 2.97
CA LEU A 437 19.89 -10.46 1.54
C LEU A 437 20.06 -9.06 0.93
N ALA A 438 20.72 -8.98 -0.23
CA ALA A 438 20.74 -7.80 -1.10
C ALA A 438 20.04 -8.17 -2.41
N ILE A 439 18.85 -7.65 -2.62
CA ILE A 439 18.03 -7.92 -3.81
C ILE A 439 17.80 -6.60 -4.53
N LEU A 440 18.49 -6.42 -5.66
CA LEU A 440 18.52 -5.15 -6.40
C LEU A 440 17.76 -5.31 -7.73
N PRO A 441 17.03 -4.28 -8.17
CA PRO A 441 16.35 -4.28 -9.46
C PRO A 441 17.32 -4.45 -10.62
N LEU A 442 16.92 -5.18 -11.65
CA LEU A 442 17.72 -5.34 -12.86
C LEU A 442 18.06 -3.99 -13.52
N GLN A 443 17.13 -3.04 -13.47
CA GLN A 443 17.33 -1.68 -13.98
C GLN A 443 18.54 -1.01 -13.29
N ASP A 444 18.69 -1.15 -11.99
CA ASP A 444 19.78 -0.55 -11.23
C ASP A 444 21.11 -1.27 -11.47
N TRP A 445 21.10 -2.58 -11.74
CA TRP A 445 22.26 -3.31 -12.22
C TRP A 445 22.70 -2.81 -13.60
N LEU A 446 21.78 -2.71 -14.57
CA LEU A 446 22.09 -2.21 -15.92
C LEU A 446 22.55 -0.74 -15.91
N ALA A 447 22.08 0.05 -14.95
CA ALA A 447 22.48 1.44 -14.77
C ALA A 447 23.97 1.60 -14.43
N THR A 448 24.65 0.56 -13.97
CA THR A 448 26.10 0.58 -13.70
C THR A 448 26.95 0.56 -14.95
N ASP A 449 26.38 0.33 -16.14
CA ASP A 449 27.06 0.28 -17.43
C ASP A 449 26.46 1.28 -18.42
N ALA A 450 27.30 2.11 -19.04
CA ALA A 450 26.88 3.18 -19.96
C ALA A 450 26.26 2.64 -21.25
N ALA A 451 26.69 1.47 -21.71
CA ALA A 451 26.23 0.88 -22.98
C ALA A 451 24.96 0.07 -22.81
N LEU A 452 24.73 -0.50 -21.61
CA LEU A 452 23.61 -1.41 -21.36
C LEU A 452 22.37 -0.72 -20.74
N ARG A 453 22.53 0.47 -20.16
CA ARG A 453 21.38 1.22 -19.61
C ARG A 453 20.51 1.79 -20.74
N THR A 454 19.19 1.82 -20.53
CA THR A 454 18.30 2.49 -21.49
C THR A 454 18.60 4.00 -21.58
N PRO A 455 18.43 4.66 -22.74
CA PRO A 455 18.61 6.11 -22.87
C PRO A 455 17.68 6.93 -21.95
N HIS A 456 16.50 6.41 -21.62
CA HIS A 456 15.41 7.11 -20.91
C HIS A 456 15.20 6.53 -19.52
N ALA A 457 15.65 7.21 -18.47
CA ALA A 457 15.52 6.78 -17.08
C ALA A 457 14.06 6.69 -16.61
N ASP A 458 13.17 7.56 -17.11
CA ASP A 458 11.74 7.57 -16.80
C ASP A 458 11.01 6.31 -17.24
N ARG A 459 11.51 5.60 -18.25
CA ARG A 459 10.94 4.33 -18.76
C ARG A 459 11.30 3.11 -17.93
N GLU A 460 12.19 3.24 -16.97
CA GLU A 460 12.61 2.16 -16.08
C GLU A 460 11.60 1.88 -14.95
N ARG A 461 10.68 2.81 -14.71
CA ARG A 461 9.68 2.70 -13.63
C ARG A 461 8.64 1.62 -13.94
N ILE A 462 8.31 0.80 -12.92
CA ILE A 462 7.34 -0.31 -13.03
C ILE A 462 5.96 0.15 -12.60
N ASN A 463 5.84 0.75 -11.41
CA ASN A 463 4.58 1.15 -10.82
C ASN A 463 4.59 2.61 -10.32
N ILE A 464 3.42 3.24 -10.32
CA ILE A 464 3.15 4.53 -9.69
C ILE A 464 1.93 4.32 -8.77
N PRO A 465 2.12 4.01 -7.47
CA PRO A 465 1.03 3.64 -6.56
C PRO A 465 -0.06 4.71 -6.41
N ALA A 466 0.32 5.99 -6.53
CA ALA A 466 -0.62 7.11 -6.45
C ALA A 466 -1.46 7.31 -7.73
N ALA A 467 -1.09 6.69 -8.85
CA ALA A 467 -1.80 6.86 -10.12
C ALA A 467 -2.99 5.87 -10.21
N PRO A 468 -4.24 6.36 -10.28
CA PRO A 468 -5.38 5.48 -10.47
C PRO A 468 -5.28 4.69 -11.77
N ARG A 469 -5.56 3.39 -11.73
CA ARG A 469 -5.55 2.49 -12.90
C ARG A 469 -4.21 2.48 -13.65
N TYR A 470 -3.09 2.57 -12.92
CA TYR A 470 -1.78 2.40 -13.51
C TYR A 470 -1.55 0.93 -13.88
N TYR A 471 -1.02 0.69 -15.09
CA TYR A 471 -0.72 -0.66 -15.58
C TYR A 471 0.78 -0.88 -15.61
N TRP A 472 1.27 -1.96 -15.03
CA TRP A 472 2.66 -2.37 -15.06
C TRP A 472 3.06 -2.83 -16.46
N ARG A 473 3.71 -1.92 -17.22
CA ARG A 473 4.04 -2.14 -18.63
C ARG A 473 5.54 -2.13 -18.90
N TYR A 474 6.35 -2.10 -17.84
CA TYR A 474 7.79 -2.17 -18.02
C TYR A 474 8.16 -3.40 -18.83
N ARG A 475 9.00 -3.19 -19.84
CA ARG A 475 9.61 -4.25 -20.64
C ARG A 475 11.09 -3.98 -20.73
N MET A 476 11.90 -4.97 -20.40
CA MET A 476 13.35 -4.91 -20.56
C MET A 476 13.70 -4.66 -22.04
N HIS A 477 14.62 -3.75 -22.29
CA HIS A 477 15.02 -3.35 -23.64
C HIS A 477 16.06 -4.29 -24.25
N LEU A 478 16.68 -5.17 -23.46
CA LEU A 478 17.59 -6.21 -23.90
C LEU A 478 16.86 -7.56 -23.86
N THR A 479 17.17 -8.45 -24.82
CA THR A 479 16.75 -9.85 -24.72
C THR A 479 17.60 -10.59 -23.70
N LEU A 480 17.12 -11.72 -23.20
CA LEU A 480 17.88 -12.57 -22.28
C LEU A 480 19.16 -13.08 -22.93
N GLU A 481 19.11 -13.41 -24.23
CA GLU A 481 20.25 -13.86 -25.03
C GLU A 481 21.31 -12.76 -25.18
N GLU A 482 20.89 -11.51 -25.38
CA GLU A 482 21.81 -10.36 -25.41
C GLU A 482 22.47 -10.16 -24.05
N LEU A 483 21.71 -10.23 -22.96
CA LEU A 483 22.24 -10.07 -21.59
C LEU A 483 23.25 -11.17 -21.27
N LEU A 484 22.99 -12.43 -21.67
CA LEU A 484 23.92 -13.55 -21.47
C LEU A 484 25.25 -13.35 -22.22
N ARG A 485 25.24 -12.67 -23.38
CA ARG A 485 26.44 -12.41 -24.18
C ARG A 485 27.29 -11.25 -23.64
N GLN A 486 26.81 -10.49 -22.63
CA GLN A 486 27.55 -9.37 -22.06
C GLN A 486 28.61 -9.86 -21.05
N GLU A 487 29.56 -10.66 -21.53
CA GLU A 487 30.60 -11.27 -20.66
C GLU A 487 31.35 -10.26 -19.77
N PRO A 488 31.83 -9.08 -20.27
CA PRO A 488 32.52 -8.11 -19.43
C PRO A 488 31.62 -7.54 -18.33
N PHE A 489 30.35 -7.26 -18.64
CA PHE A 489 29.38 -6.77 -17.66
C PHE A 489 29.09 -7.85 -16.60
N ASN A 490 28.80 -9.07 -17.03
CA ASN A 490 28.54 -10.19 -16.14
C ASN A 490 29.72 -10.51 -15.22
N ALA A 491 30.95 -10.42 -15.73
CA ALA A 491 32.19 -10.56 -14.93
C ALA A 491 32.30 -9.44 -13.88
N THR A 492 32.08 -8.19 -14.26
CA THR A 492 32.09 -7.05 -13.35
C THR A 492 31.07 -7.20 -12.21
N LEU A 493 29.84 -7.63 -12.53
CA LEU A 493 28.82 -7.87 -11.49
C LEU A 493 29.27 -8.98 -10.51
N ARG A 494 29.83 -10.06 -11.04
CA ARG A 494 30.37 -11.14 -10.20
C ARG A 494 31.47 -10.65 -9.26
N GLU A 495 32.39 -9.86 -9.77
CA GLU A 495 33.48 -9.25 -8.97
C GLU A 495 32.90 -8.35 -7.85
N MET A 496 31.93 -7.50 -8.17
CA MET A 496 31.25 -6.64 -7.20
C MET A 496 30.56 -7.46 -6.08
N ILE A 497 29.85 -8.52 -6.46
CA ILE A 497 29.18 -9.41 -5.51
C ILE A 497 30.18 -10.07 -4.57
N ILE A 498 31.27 -10.63 -5.11
CA ILE A 498 32.33 -11.27 -4.33
C ILE A 498 33.04 -10.25 -3.40
N ALA A 499 33.37 -9.07 -3.93
CA ALA A 499 34.01 -7.99 -3.16
C ALA A 499 33.09 -7.46 -2.05
N GLY A 500 31.78 -7.55 -2.21
CA GLY A 500 30.78 -7.26 -1.20
C GLY A 500 30.62 -8.36 -0.13
N GLY A 501 31.41 -9.46 -0.21
CA GLY A 501 31.33 -10.59 0.73
C GLY A 501 30.13 -11.51 0.49
N ARG A 502 29.47 -11.41 -0.66
CA ARG A 502 28.28 -12.20 -1.00
C ARG A 502 28.61 -13.32 -1.99
N ARG A 503 27.76 -14.35 -2.00
CA ARG A 503 27.97 -15.55 -2.84
C ARG A 503 26.70 -15.86 -3.62
#